data_cb3dd408bf5b506cfc0d251e3f06189d
#
_entry.id   cb3dd408bf5b506cfc0d251e3f06189d
#
_cell.length_a   1.000
_cell.length_b   1.000
_cell.length_c   1.000
_cell.angle_alpha   90.00
_cell.angle_beta   90.00
_cell.angle_gamma   90.00
#
_symmetry.space_group_name_H-M   'P 1'
#
loop_
_entity.id
_entity.type
_entity.pdbx_description
1 polymer ?
#
loop_
_entity_poly.entity_id
_entity_poly.type
_entity_poly.pdbx_seq_one_letter_code
_entity_poly.pdbx_strand_id
1 'polypeptide(L)'
;MSAGSSSLPVTTIYGLSTEGYKLASSIALKGAKVSLVDDSAGMAISLKPDLARTYPDVNALIEDGPLLAVEPTDLAINNAAYIFFAPRIRKTGHDVKIDVASKFQDAVKHVKKNSSIIYTVPTGFGTNSENIALIEHITGMTMGKDIFYYYMPANTIPVSNSDLHIGTYKARQDSQLAKLLSTNDSRKKINFVDIGSLEILHSIRILGHYSGMASILEICRYVREGQTTTEITKGSFNEIYLDDVASGLYDLRAIGASLGGSSPLMYLVNGTIKSIEAYVKHLIDETRMMLKKRDLKASRTKVTIAWTMDQNEMRGDKLDLLSILEARLKDYIGEVETQHGSFDFYPTEKTMMVIACSKADFNNIVKRNINSDLIVIRATPISQTLL
;
A
#
# COMPACT_ATOMS: atom_id res chain seq x y z
N MET A 1 -21.06 29.31 32.22
CA MET A 1 -19.69 28.98 31.84
C MET A 1 -19.77 28.29 30.46
N SER A 2 -19.54 29.04 29.40
CA SER A 2 -19.53 28.49 28.04
C SER A 2 -18.29 27.62 27.90
N ALA A 3 -18.49 26.33 27.68
CA ALA A 3 -17.41 25.43 27.30
C ALA A 3 -16.87 25.96 25.97
N GLY A 4 -15.68 26.56 26.00
CA GLY A 4 -14.99 27.01 24.80
C GLY A 4 -14.78 25.79 23.90
N SER A 5 -15.43 25.79 22.75
CA SER A 5 -15.16 24.83 21.68
C SER A 5 -13.72 25.07 21.25
N SER A 6 -12.77 24.30 21.81
CA SER A 6 -11.39 24.32 21.30
C SER A 6 -11.44 23.85 19.87
N SER A 7 -11.28 24.76 18.91
CA SER A 7 -11.17 24.41 17.49
C SER A 7 -10.09 23.36 17.33
N LEU A 8 -10.37 22.35 16.52
CA LEU A 8 -9.37 21.33 16.20
C LEU A 8 -8.15 21.97 15.51
N PRO A 9 -6.95 21.46 15.75
CA PRO A 9 -5.72 22.05 15.22
C PRO A 9 -5.66 21.96 13.69
N VAL A 10 -5.02 22.96 13.08
CA VAL A 10 -4.75 22.97 11.63
C VAL A 10 -3.82 21.81 11.29
N THR A 11 -4.20 21.05 10.28
CA THR A 11 -3.52 19.81 9.89
C THR A 11 -3.15 19.85 8.43
N THR A 12 -1.94 19.43 8.10
CA THR A 12 -1.48 19.24 6.71
C THR A 12 -1.14 17.78 6.48
N ILE A 13 -1.62 17.22 5.37
CA ILE A 13 -1.24 15.90 4.88
C ILE A 13 -0.33 16.11 3.69
N TYR A 14 0.92 15.68 3.80
CA TYR A 14 1.90 15.76 2.72
C TYR A 14 1.87 14.47 1.91
N GLY A 15 1.39 14.56 0.69
CA GLY A 15 1.27 13.47 -0.28
C GLY A 15 -0.17 13.14 -0.65
N LEU A 16 -0.45 13.13 -1.95
CA LEU A 16 -1.75 12.80 -2.53
C LEU A 16 -1.88 11.28 -2.74
N SER A 17 -1.66 10.50 -1.67
CA SER A 17 -1.88 9.05 -1.66
C SER A 17 -3.29 8.71 -1.17
N THR A 18 -3.77 7.50 -1.48
CA THR A 18 -5.06 7.01 -1.00
C THR A 18 -5.11 6.96 0.53
N GLU A 19 -4.04 6.54 1.19
CA GLU A 19 -3.94 6.53 2.65
C GLU A 19 -3.93 7.96 3.21
N GLY A 20 -3.18 8.85 2.56
CA GLY A 20 -3.16 10.27 2.91
C GLY A 20 -4.54 10.92 2.75
N TYR A 21 -5.23 10.65 1.65
CA TYR A 21 -6.58 11.17 1.41
C TYR A 21 -7.60 10.65 2.42
N LYS A 22 -7.60 9.35 2.73
CA LYS A 22 -8.48 8.76 3.75
C LYS A 22 -8.27 9.43 5.11
N LEU A 23 -7.02 9.69 5.47
CA LEU A 23 -6.67 10.38 6.70
C LEU A 23 -7.16 11.84 6.68
N ALA A 24 -6.87 12.58 5.59
CA ALA A 24 -7.32 13.96 5.38
C ALA A 24 -8.84 14.09 5.48
N SER A 25 -9.57 13.23 4.76
CA SER A 25 -11.03 13.17 4.76
C SER A 25 -11.59 12.89 6.15
N SER A 26 -11.03 11.91 6.86
CA SER A 26 -11.45 11.57 8.22
C SER A 26 -11.27 12.75 9.19
N ILE A 27 -10.17 13.49 9.09
CA ILE A 27 -9.86 14.65 9.94
C ILE A 27 -10.73 15.85 9.55
N ALA A 28 -10.94 16.10 8.25
CA ALA A 28 -11.80 17.18 7.75
C ALA A 28 -13.26 17.00 8.18
N LEU A 29 -13.80 15.77 8.12
CA LEU A 29 -15.17 15.44 8.55
C LEU A 29 -15.41 15.70 10.04
N LYS A 30 -14.37 15.77 10.87
CA LYS A 30 -14.46 16.19 12.27
C LYS A 30 -14.46 17.72 12.47
N GLY A 31 -14.34 18.47 11.37
CA GLY A 31 -14.34 19.93 11.39
C GLY A 31 -12.97 20.57 11.60
N ALA A 32 -11.87 19.82 11.47
CA ALA A 32 -10.53 20.41 11.44
C ALA A 32 -10.27 21.07 10.08
N LYS A 33 -9.45 22.14 10.08
CA LYS A 33 -8.91 22.72 8.86
C LYS A 33 -7.81 21.80 8.35
N VAL A 34 -7.99 21.24 7.13
CA VAL A 34 -7.06 20.29 6.53
C VAL A 34 -6.56 20.82 5.19
N SER A 35 -5.24 20.82 4.99
CA SER A 35 -4.59 21.04 3.70
C SER A 35 -3.96 19.74 3.22
N LEU A 36 -4.28 19.32 1.99
CA LEU A 36 -3.74 18.12 1.34
C LEU A 36 -2.74 18.54 0.28
N VAL A 37 -1.48 18.20 0.46
CA VAL A 37 -0.38 18.58 -0.44
C VAL A 37 -0.26 17.59 -1.58
N ASP A 38 -0.29 18.08 -2.81
CA ASP A 38 0.21 17.37 -3.98
C ASP A 38 1.70 17.66 -4.15
N ASP A 39 2.54 16.68 -3.80
CA ASP A 39 4.00 16.79 -3.87
C ASP A 39 4.53 16.93 -5.31
N SER A 40 3.75 16.54 -6.32
CA SER A 40 4.10 16.68 -7.74
C SER A 40 3.79 18.09 -8.28
N ALA A 41 2.72 18.70 -7.80
CA ALA A 41 2.30 20.04 -8.25
C ALA A 41 2.87 21.19 -7.39
N GLY A 42 3.44 20.89 -6.22
CA GLY A 42 3.93 21.90 -5.27
C GLY A 42 2.83 22.77 -4.66
N MET A 43 1.58 22.26 -4.64
CA MET A 43 0.39 22.97 -4.18
C MET A 43 -0.35 22.13 -3.14
N ALA A 44 -1.05 22.82 -2.25
CA ALA A 44 -1.91 22.22 -1.25
C ALA A 44 -3.38 22.54 -1.52
N ILE A 45 -4.21 21.54 -1.41
CA ILE A 45 -5.67 21.61 -1.58
C ILE A 45 -6.31 21.76 -0.21
N SER A 46 -7.14 22.80 -0.02
CA SER A 46 -7.93 22.96 1.20
C SER A 46 -9.12 22.00 1.18
N LEU A 47 -9.04 20.93 1.98
CA LEU A 47 -10.08 19.91 2.05
C LEU A 47 -11.14 20.29 3.10
N LYS A 48 -12.31 20.72 2.61
CA LYS A 48 -13.48 21.04 3.43
C LYS A 48 -14.33 19.79 3.67
N PRO A 49 -15.17 19.73 4.74
CA PRO A 49 -16.06 18.60 5.02
C PRO A 49 -17.00 18.24 3.85
N ASP A 50 -17.46 19.23 3.09
CA ASP A 50 -18.36 19.00 1.94
C ASP A 50 -17.62 18.29 0.80
N LEU A 51 -16.39 18.71 0.49
CA LEU A 51 -15.53 18.01 -0.48
C LEU A 51 -15.24 16.57 -0.04
N ALA A 52 -14.91 16.38 1.24
CA ALA A 52 -14.64 15.05 1.79
C ALA A 52 -15.86 14.12 1.77
N ARG A 53 -17.08 14.66 1.76
CA ARG A 53 -18.32 13.87 1.59
C ARG A 53 -18.65 13.57 0.14
N THR A 54 -18.37 14.53 -0.75
CA THR A 54 -18.66 14.41 -2.19
C THR A 54 -17.70 13.42 -2.85
N TYR A 55 -16.42 13.47 -2.49
CA TYR A 55 -15.38 12.63 -3.04
C TYR A 55 -14.96 11.56 -2.03
N PRO A 56 -15.42 10.29 -2.18
CA PRO A 56 -15.15 9.23 -1.21
C PRO A 56 -13.69 8.77 -1.24
N ASP A 57 -12.99 8.97 -2.35
CA ASP A 57 -11.60 8.59 -2.53
C ASP A 57 -10.83 9.62 -3.40
N VAL A 58 -9.52 9.44 -3.45
CA VAL A 58 -8.62 10.35 -4.17
C VAL A 58 -8.77 10.24 -5.69
N ASN A 59 -9.16 9.08 -6.21
CA ASN A 59 -9.35 8.89 -7.65
C ASN A 59 -10.53 9.73 -8.12
N ALA A 60 -11.67 9.67 -7.43
CA ALA A 60 -12.84 10.48 -7.72
C ALA A 60 -12.54 11.99 -7.65
N LEU A 61 -11.72 12.42 -6.68
CA LEU A 61 -11.29 13.83 -6.58
C LEU A 61 -10.44 14.26 -7.79
N ILE A 62 -9.52 13.43 -8.25
CA ILE A 62 -8.62 13.73 -9.37
C ILE A 62 -9.39 13.69 -10.70
N GLU A 63 -10.25 12.69 -10.91
CA GLU A 63 -10.99 12.48 -12.15
C GLU A 63 -12.01 13.59 -12.42
N ASP A 64 -12.73 14.03 -11.39
CA ASP A 64 -13.72 15.09 -11.52
C ASP A 64 -13.11 16.49 -11.63
N GLY A 65 -11.85 16.65 -11.16
CA GLY A 65 -11.08 17.90 -11.25
C GLY A 65 -11.84 19.12 -10.73
N PRO A 66 -12.46 19.09 -9.55
CA PRO A 66 -13.30 20.18 -9.06
C PRO A 66 -12.49 21.47 -8.90
N LEU A 67 -13.14 22.62 -8.96
CA LEU A 67 -12.53 23.92 -8.64
C LEU A 67 -12.17 23.94 -7.15
N LEU A 68 -10.89 23.72 -6.84
CA LEU A 68 -10.37 23.61 -5.50
C LEU A 68 -9.70 24.92 -5.06
N ALA A 69 -9.87 25.25 -3.78
CA ALA A 69 -9.05 26.28 -3.17
C ALA A 69 -7.65 25.72 -2.93
N VAL A 70 -6.66 26.30 -3.60
CA VAL A 70 -5.27 25.88 -3.49
C VAL A 70 -4.43 26.95 -2.80
N GLU A 71 -3.39 26.52 -2.09
CA GLU A 71 -2.39 27.37 -1.47
C GLU A 71 -0.98 26.81 -1.74
N PRO A 72 0.09 27.63 -1.70
CA PRO A 72 1.45 27.11 -1.78
C PRO A 72 1.77 26.12 -0.66
N THR A 73 2.53 25.07 -0.99
CA THR A 73 2.89 24.00 -0.05
C THR A 73 3.60 24.51 1.21
N ASP A 74 4.50 25.46 1.05
CA ASP A 74 5.26 26.08 2.15
C ASP A 74 4.34 26.78 3.17
N LEU A 75 3.31 27.49 2.70
CA LEU A 75 2.32 28.12 3.56
C LEU A 75 1.45 27.08 4.27
N ALA A 76 1.02 26.02 3.57
CA ALA A 76 0.24 24.94 4.15
C ALA A 76 1.02 24.25 5.28
N ILE A 77 2.31 23.96 5.08
CA ILE A 77 3.17 23.33 6.08
C ILE A 77 3.43 24.29 7.25
N ASN A 78 3.81 25.54 6.96
CA ASN A 78 4.13 26.52 8.02
C ASN A 78 2.93 26.83 8.92
N ASN A 79 1.71 26.77 8.41
CA ASN A 79 0.50 27.01 9.20
C ASN A 79 0.05 25.80 10.02
N ALA A 80 0.55 24.61 9.74
CA ALA A 80 0.10 23.37 10.36
C ALA A 80 0.63 23.20 11.80
N ALA A 81 -0.24 22.73 12.69
CA ALA A 81 0.15 22.18 13.98
C ALA A 81 0.54 20.70 13.88
N TYR A 82 -0.10 19.97 12.96
CA TYR A 82 0.17 18.56 12.68
C TYR A 82 0.42 18.36 11.19
N ILE A 83 1.52 17.69 10.85
CA ILE A 83 1.93 17.38 9.49
C ILE A 83 2.05 15.87 9.37
N PHE A 84 1.18 15.25 8.58
CA PHE A 84 1.24 13.83 8.29
C PHE A 84 1.97 13.61 6.99
N PHE A 85 3.02 12.81 7.02
CA PHE A 85 3.81 12.46 5.85
C PHE A 85 3.31 11.15 5.24
N ALA A 86 2.54 11.23 4.16
CA ALA A 86 1.88 10.12 3.48
C ALA A 86 2.05 10.20 1.96
N PRO A 87 3.28 10.22 1.42
CA PRO A 87 3.56 10.43 0.00
C PRO A 87 3.19 9.21 -0.84
N ARG A 88 3.06 9.42 -2.16
CA ARG A 88 3.07 8.32 -3.14
C ARG A 88 4.51 7.90 -3.42
N ILE A 89 4.81 6.62 -3.27
CA ILE A 89 6.12 6.03 -3.53
C ILE A 89 6.04 5.28 -4.85
N ARG A 90 6.73 5.78 -5.89
CA ARG A 90 6.67 5.23 -7.26
C ARG A 90 8.01 4.71 -7.75
N LYS A 91 9.09 5.01 -7.03
CA LYS A 91 10.39 4.43 -7.30
C LYS A 91 10.48 3.02 -6.74
N THR A 92 11.31 2.19 -7.36
CA THR A 92 11.53 0.80 -6.97
C THR A 92 13.02 0.55 -6.69
N GLY A 93 13.33 -0.54 -6.03
CA GLY A 93 14.71 -0.91 -5.75
C GLY A 93 15.46 0.07 -4.85
N HIS A 94 16.70 0.40 -5.21
CA HIS A 94 17.56 1.28 -4.41
C HIS A 94 17.11 2.74 -4.38
N ASP A 95 16.39 3.19 -5.38
CA ASP A 95 15.95 4.59 -5.52
C ASP A 95 14.83 4.96 -4.55
N VAL A 96 14.14 3.95 -3.97
CA VAL A 96 13.03 4.16 -3.01
C VAL A 96 13.48 4.97 -1.81
N LYS A 97 14.59 4.58 -1.16
CA LYS A 97 15.08 5.28 0.04
C LYS A 97 15.42 6.73 -0.25
N ILE A 98 16.01 6.99 -1.40
CA ILE A 98 16.41 8.35 -1.84
C ILE A 98 15.16 9.19 -2.13
N ASP A 99 14.18 8.64 -2.88
CA ASP A 99 12.94 9.33 -3.21
C ASP A 99 12.14 9.71 -1.97
N VAL A 100 11.96 8.76 -1.04
CA VAL A 100 11.24 9.00 0.21
C VAL A 100 11.96 10.02 1.09
N ALA A 101 13.31 9.93 1.20
CA ALA A 101 14.10 10.88 1.97
C ALA A 101 14.03 12.29 1.39
N SER A 102 14.09 12.44 0.05
CA SER A 102 13.97 13.74 -0.63
C SER A 102 12.59 14.35 -0.36
N LYS A 103 11.50 13.59 -0.54
CA LYS A 103 10.14 14.06 -0.26
C LYS A 103 9.95 14.43 1.21
N PHE A 104 10.54 13.64 2.12
CA PHE A 104 10.49 13.94 3.55
C PHE A 104 11.26 15.22 3.88
N GLN A 105 12.42 15.43 3.28
CA GLN A 105 13.19 16.66 3.41
C GLN A 105 12.36 17.87 2.95
N ASP A 106 11.66 17.78 1.83
CA ASP A 106 10.78 18.85 1.35
C ASP A 106 9.61 19.11 2.30
N ALA A 107 9.02 18.06 2.89
CA ALA A 107 7.95 18.19 3.87
C ALA A 107 8.39 18.88 5.17
N VAL A 108 9.66 18.76 5.58
CA VAL A 108 10.13 19.31 6.87
C VAL A 108 10.81 20.67 6.77
N LYS A 109 11.20 21.12 5.59
CA LYS A 109 11.91 22.41 5.38
C LYS A 109 11.17 23.63 5.95
N HIS A 110 9.84 23.62 5.90
CA HIS A 110 9.00 24.77 6.23
C HIS A 110 8.24 24.59 7.56
N VAL A 111 8.63 23.58 8.34
CA VAL A 111 7.98 23.29 9.62
C VAL A 111 8.36 24.34 10.66
N LYS A 112 7.37 24.83 11.42
CA LYS A 112 7.58 25.80 12.50
C LYS A 112 7.75 25.13 13.87
N LYS A 113 8.22 25.94 14.83
CA LYS A 113 8.24 25.50 16.25
C LYS A 113 6.87 25.09 16.77
N ASN A 114 6.87 24.11 17.66
CA ASN A 114 5.69 23.50 18.27
C ASN A 114 4.80 22.70 17.29
N SER A 115 5.22 22.48 16.06
CA SER A 115 4.53 21.55 15.15
C SER A 115 4.90 20.09 15.47
N SER A 116 4.01 19.21 15.06
CA SER A 116 4.14 17.76 15.20
C SER A 116 4.20 17.12 13.82
N ILE A 117 5.21 16.29 13.57
CA ILE A 117 5.37 15.52 12.33
C ILE A 117 4.94 14.08 12.63
N ILE A 118 4.01 13.55 11.84
CA ILE A 118 3.55 12.18 11.90
C ILE A 118 4.01 11.45 10.64
N TYR A 119 4.97 10.55 10.79
CA TYR A 119 5.52 9.78 9.69
C TYR A 119 4.69 8.51 9.50
N THR A 120 4.08 8.33 8.32
CA THR A 120 3.17 7.20 8.06
C THR A 120 3.75 6.15 7.12
N VAL A 121 4.88 6.42 6.49
CA VAL A 121 5.54 5.44 5.63
C VAL A 121 6.12 4.32 6.48
N PRO A 122 5.82 3.05 6.17
CA PRO A 122 6.43 1.92 6.87
C PRO A 122 7.95 1.92 6.77
N THR A 123 8.63 1.65 7.87
CA THR A 123 10.08 1.63 7.96
C THR A 123 10.58 0.33 8.54
N GLY A 124 11.87 0.04 8.32
CA GLY A 124 12.60 -0.95 9.09
C GLY A 124 13.16 -0.38 10.40
N PHE A 125 14.01 -1.15 11.06
CA PHE A 125 14.59 -0.83 12.36
C PHE A 125 15.53 0.39 12.29
N GLY A 126 15.36 1.33 13.21
CA GLY A 126 16.23 2.49 13.38
C GLY A 126 16.01 3.64 12.37
N THR A 127 15.22 3.46 11.32
CA THR A 127 14.98 4.49 10.30
C THR A 127 14.32 5.74 10.90
N ASN A 128 13.46 5.59 11.89
CA ASN A 128 12.86 6.74 12.56
C ASN A 128 13.89 7.59 13.34
N SER A 129 14.96 6.97 13.84
CA SER A 129 16.07 7.73 14.45
C SER A 129 16.85 8.54 13.40
N GLU A 130 17.04 7.99 12.18
CA GLU A 130 17.62 8.72 11.04
C GLU A 130 16.72 9.91 10.65
N ASN A 131 15.39 9.72 10.60
CA ASN A 131 14.42 10.77 10.32
C ASN A 131 14.46 11.89 11.37
N ILE A 132 14.56 11.56 12.64
CA ILE A 132 14.67 12.53 13.74
C ILE A 132 15.95 13.37 13.58
N ALA A 133 17.10 12.73 13.35
CA ALA A 133 18.36 13.42 13.10
C ALA A 133 18.29 14.33 11.86
N LEU A 134 17.61 13.88 10.79
CA LEU A 134 17.39 14.67 9.58
C LEU A 134 16.56 15.92 9.87
N ILE A 135 15.48 15.80 10.64
CA ILE A 135 14.64 16.94 11.04
C ILE A 135 15.46 17.96 11.82
N GLU A 136 16.21 17.52 12.83
CA GLU A 136 17.06 18.41 13.65
C GLU A 136 18.12 19.11 12.79
N HIS A 137 18.72 18.40 11.84
CA HIS A 137 19.72 18.95 10.91
C HIS A 137 19.13 20.02 9.98
N ILE A 138 17.96 19.77 9.38
CA ILE A 138 17.34 20.68 8.41
C ILE A 138 16.76 21.92 9.11
N THR A 139 16.09 21.71 10.24
CA THR A 139 15.34 22.79 10.89
C THR A 139 16.14 23.55 11.93
N GLY A 140 17.25 22.99 12.43
CA GLY A 140 17.99 23.52 13.59
C GLY A 140 17.20 23.46 14.92
N MET A 141 16.06 22.75 14.93
CA MET A 141 15.19 22.63 16.12
C MET A 141 15.50 21.36 16.90
N THR A 142 15.31 21.41 18.21
CA THR A 142 15.54 20.25 19.09
C THR A 142 14.29 19.39 19.18
N MET A 143 14.42 18.10 18.88
CA MET A 143 13.33 17.13 18.96
C MET A 143 12.84 16.95 20.41
N GLY A 144 11.51 16.96 20.58
CA GLY A 144 10.85 16.83 21.88
C GLY A 144 10.81 18.11 22.72
N LYS A 145 11.40 19.23 22.24
CA LYS A 145 11.36 20.55 22.83
C LYS A 145 10.71 21.58 21.89
N ASP A 146 11.30 21.73 20.70
CA ASP A 146 10.87 22.73 19.71
C ASP A 146 9.94 22.13 18.65
N ILE A 147 10.07 20.82 18.39
CA ILE A 147 9.32 20.08 17.40
C ILE A 147 9.06 18.65 17.91
N PHE A 148 7.97 18.01 17.46
CA PHE A 148 7.60 16.66 17.92
C PHE A 148 7.50 15.70 16.75
N TYR A 149 7.88 14.45 16.98
CA TYR A 149 7.85 13.38 15.98
C TYR A 149 7.07 12.19 16.48
N TYR A 150 6.22 11.67 15.59
CA TYR A 150 5.41 10.48 15.81
C TYR A 150 5.56 9.53 14.63
N TYR A 151 5.54 8.24 14.90
CA TYR A 151 5.54 7.20 13.90
C TYR A 151 4.21 6.45 13.90
N MET A 152 3.52 6.40 12.75
CA MET A 152 2.22 5.77 12.60
C MET A 152 2.19 5.04 11.25
N PRO A 153 2.81 3.84 11.14
CA PRO A 153 2.92 3.15 9.86
C PRO A 153 1.55 2.79 9.29
N ALA A 154 1.34 3.08 8.01
CA ALA A 154 0.15 2.67 7.29
C ALA A 154 0.13 1.14 7.17
N ASN A 155 -0.94 0.49 7.66
CA ASN A 155 -1.08 -0.95 7.66
C ASN A 155 -1.55 -1.50 6.32
N THR A 156 -0.90 -2.55 5.82
CA THR A 156 -1.36 -3.36 4.68
C THR A 156 -2.19 -4.57 5.11
N ILE A 157 -2.00 -5.02 6.35
CA ILE A 157 -2.69 -6.20 6.88
C ILE A 157 -4.05 -5.78 7.40
N PRO A 158 -5.16 -6.35 6.91
CA PRO A 158 -6.48 -6.12 7.46
C PRO A 158 -6.53 -6.60 8.91
N VAL A 159 -6.56 -5.69 9.86
CA VAL A 159 -6.69 -6.06 11.28
C VAL A 159 -8.08 -5.69 11.73
N SER A 160 -8.93 -6.70 11.91
CA SER A 160 -10.22 -6.53 12.55
C SER A 160 -10.02 -6.17 14.03
N ASN A 161 -10.51 -5.00 14.43
CA ASN A 161 -10.58 -4.54 15.84
C ASN A 161 -9.25 -4.29 16.57
N SER A 162 -8.16 -3.93 15.89
CA SER A 162 -6.93 -3.58 16.60
C SER A 162 -6.91 -2.12 17.03
N ASP A 163 -6.35 -1.90 18.22
CA ASP A 163 -5.98 -0.58 18.70
C ASP A 163 -4.99 0.11 17.75
N LEU A 164 -5.09 1.42 17.63
CA LEU A 164 -4.12 2.23 16.90
C LEU A 164 -2.90 2.49 17.79
N HIS A 165 -1.73 2.04 17.34
CA HIS A 165 -0.48 2.31 18.05
C HIS A 165 0.26 3.45 17.35
N ILE A 166 0.74 4.41 18.14
CA ILE A 166 1.52 5.56 17.67
C ILE A 166 2.85 5.56 18.42
N GLY A 167 3.94 5.46 17.66
CA GLY A 167 5.30 5.58 18.20
C GLY A 167 5.62 7.02 18.55
N THR A 168 6.16 7.26 19.74
CA THR A 168 6.49 8.59 20.21
C THR A 168 7.94 8.67 20.66
N TYR A 169 8.56 9.81 20.41
CA TYR A 169 9.85 10.12 20.97
C TYR A 169 9.70 10.51 22.45
N LYS A 170 10.43 9.84 23.34
CA LYS A 170 10.35 10.03 24.82
C LYS A 170 8.95 9.78 25.41
N ALA A 171 8.23 8.78 24.90
CA ALA A 171 6.93 8.32 25.45
C ALA A 171 5.90 9.43 25.75
N ARG A 172 5.88 10.49 24.93
CA ARG A 172 4.95 11.61 25.10
C ARG A 172 3.54 11.21 24.67
N GLN A 173 2.56 11.47 25.52
CA GLN A 173 1.14 11.37 25.13
C GLN A 173 0.66 12.71 24.55
N ASP A 174 -0.09 12.65 23.44
CA ASP A 174 -0.68 13.82 22.79
C ASP A 174 -2.19 13.65 22.68
N SER A 175 -2.92 14.31 23.58
CA SER A 175 -4.37 14.22 23.61
C SER A 175 -5.06 14.89 22.43
N GLN A 176 -4.43 15.89 21.79
CA GLN A 176 -4.97 16.54 20.59
C GLN A 176 -4.79 15.64 19.36
N LEU A 177 -3.63 15.02 19.21
CA LEU A 177 -3.41 14.01 18.17
C LEU A 177 -4.38 12.83 18.33
N ALA A 178 -4.58 12.37 19.58
CA ALA A 178 -5.55 11.32 19.85
C ALA A 178 -6.98 11.73 19.45
N LYS A 179 -7.41 12.98 19.70
CA LYS A 179 -8.71 13.48 19.25
C LYS A 179 -8.81 13.56 17.73
N LEU A 180 -7.76 14.00 17.03
CA LEU A 180 -7.72 14.04 15.56
C LEU A 180 -7.90 12.64 14.96
N LEU A 181 -7.26 11.63 15.54
CA LEU A 181 -7.25 10.26 15.02
C LEU A 181 -8.36 9.36 15.57
N SER A 182 -9.08 9.77 16.64
CA SER A 182 -10.18 8.99 17.20
C SER A 182 -11.22 8.66 16.14
N THR A 183 -11.71 7.44 16.13
CA THR A 183 -12.84 7.01 15.28
C THR A 183 -14.14 7.04 16.11
N ASN A 184 -15.29 7.07 15.44
CA ASN A 184 -16.59 6.93 16.10
C ASN A 184 -16.79 5.55 16.75
N ASP A 185 -15.89 4.59 16.45
CA ASP A 185 -15.88 3.27 17.07
C ASP A 185 -15.19 3.37 18.45
N SER A 186 -15.99 3.40 19.49
CA SER A 186 -15.53 3.47 20.89
C SER A 186 -14.67 2.28 21.33
N ARG A 187 -14.61 1.22 20.52
CA ARG A 187 -13.80 0.02 20.80
C ARG A 187 -12.33 0.17 20.42
N LYS A 188 -12.00 1.11 19.52
CA LYS A 188 -10.61 1.33 19.09
C LYS A 188 -9.92 2.32 20.01
N LYS A 189 -8.90 1.86 20.72
CA LYS A 189 -8.05 2.68 21.58
C LYS A 189 -6.83 3.18 20.81
N ILE A 190 -6.36 4.38 21.21
CA ILE A 190 -5.12 4.95 20.71
C ILE A 190 -4.07 4.78 21.80
N ASN A 191 -3.03 4.02 21.50
CA ASN A 191 -1.96 3.70 22.43
C ASN A 191 -0.67 4.37 21.96
N PHE A 192 -0.09 5.23 22.80
CA PHE A 192 1.22 5.81 22.57
C PHE A 192 2.29 4.90 23.15
N VAL A 193 3.25 4.48 22.31
CA VAL A 193 4.34 3.58 22.66
C VAL A 193 5.67 4.18 22.24
N ASP A 194 6.78 3.63 22.69
CA ASP A 194 8.09 4.03 22.20
C ASP A 194 8.24 3.67 20.71
N ILE A 195 8.95 4.53 19.94
CA ILE A 195 9.14 4.36 18.50
C ILE A 195 9.79 3.02 18.16
N GLY A 196 10.88 2.66 18.85
CA GLY A 196 11.57 1.39 18.62
C GLY A 196 10.68 0.18 18.90
N SER A 197 9.86 0.27 19.94
CA SER A 197 8.86 -0.76 20.24
C SER A 197 7.82 -0.89 19.13
N LEU A 198 7.39 0.21 18.51
CA LEU A 198 6.45 0.16 17.39
C LEU A 198 7.10 -0.36 16.11
N GLU A 199 8.35 -0.01 15.82
CA GLU A 199 9.11 -0.60 14.70
C GLU A 199 9.18 -2.12 14.83
N ILE A 200 9.47 -2.64 16.04
CA ILE A 200 9.49 -4.08 16.32
C ILE A 200 8.09 -4.70 16.12
N LEU A 201 7.07 -4.09 16.72
CA LEU A 201 5.69 -4.60 16.62
C LEU A 201 5.19 -4.65 15.17
N HIS A 202 5.47 -3.59 14.40
CA HIS A 202 5.14 -3.53 12.97
C HIS A 202 5.87 -4.63 12.20
N SER A 203 7.18 -4.77 12.41
CA SER A 203 8.00 -5.79 11.75
C SER A 203 7.55 -7.21 12.07
N ILE A 204 7.18 -7.50 13.33
CA ILE A 204 6.62 -8.80 13.72
C ILE A 204 5.31 -9.09 12.97
N ARG A 205 4.42 -8.11 12.87
CA ARG A 205 3.14 -8.27 12.15
C ARG A 205 3.36 -8.53 10.66
N ILE A 206 4.18 -7.72 10.01
CA ILE A 206 4.48 -7.84 8.58
C ILE A 206 5.15 -9.20 8.30
N LEU A 207 6.24 -9.49 8.99
CA LEU A 207 6.99 -10.72 8.74
C LEU A 207 6.17 -11.98 9.10
N GLY A 208 5.45 -11.98 10.22
CA GLY A 208 4.58 -13.10 10.61
C GLY A 208 3.49 -13.38 9.58
N HIS A 209 2.87 -12.33 9.02
CA HIS A 209 1.82 -12.47 8.01
C HIS A 209 2.37 -12.96 6.67
N TYR A 210 3.36 -12.25 6.11
CA TYR A 210 3.84 -12.52 4.75
C TYR A 210 4.77 -13.73 4.65
N SER A 211 5.52 -14.09 5.71
CA SER A 211 6.27 -15.35 5.71
C SER A 211 5.36 -16.56 5.76
N GLY A 212 4.22 -16.47 6.44
CA GLY A 212 3.18 -17.49 6.40
C GLY A 212 2.63 -17.69 4.99
N MET A 213 2.28 -16.59 4.30
CA MET A 213 1.83 -16.65 2.90
C MET A 213 2.92 -17.22 1.98
N ALA A 214 4.15 -16.74 2.10
CA ALA A 214 5.29 -17.24 1.31
C ALA A 214 5.53 -18.74 1.50
N SER A 215 5.41 -19.23 2.73
CA SER A 215 5.50 -20.66 3.03
C SER A 215 4.41 -21.47 2.31
N ILE A 216 3.19 -20.96 2.28
CA ILE A 216 2.08 -21.59 1.54
C ILE A 216 2.39 -21.63 0.03
N LEU A 217 2.88 -20.50 -0.55
CA LEU A 217 3.26 -20.45 -1.96
C LEU A 217 4.31 -21.53 -2.30
N GLU A 218 5.36 -21.65 -1.50
CA GLU A 218 6.45 -22.61 -1.73
C GLU A 218 6.00 -24.05 -1.52
N ILE A 219 5.22 -24.35 -0.48
CA ILE A 219 4.69 -25.69 -0.21
C ILE A 219 3.75 -26.12 -1.35
N CYS A 220 2.85 -25.25 -1.79
CA CYS A 220 1.94 -25.56 -2.89
C CYS A 220 2.69 -25.83 -4.20
N ARG A 221 3.76 -25.07 -4.47
CA ARG A 221 4.64 -25.30 -5.62
C ARG A 221 5.29 -26.69 -5.55
N TYR A 222 5.88 -27.03 -4.42
CA TYR A 222 6.53 -28.32 -4.20
C TYR A 222 5.57 -29.52 -4.34
N VAL A 223 4.37 -29.42 -3.73
CA VAL A 223 3.34 -30.48 -3.80
C VAL A 223 2.85 -30.69 -5.23
N ARG A 224 2.72 -29.61 -6.01
CA ARG A 224 2.28 -29.65 -7.40
C ARG A 224 3.29 -30.34 -8.30
N GLU A 225 4.57 -30.11 -8.08
CA GLU A 225 5.64 -30.82 -8.76
C GLU A 225 5.63 -32.33 -8.46
N GLY A 226 5.10 -32.71 -7.29
CA GLY A 226 5.03 -34.09 -6.77
C GLY A 226 3.73 -34.89 -7.04
N GLN A 227 2.75 -34.38 -7.78
CA GLN A 227 1.50 -35.06 -8.20
C GLN A 227 0.43 -35.39 -7.15
N THR A 228 0.42 -34.81 -5.95
CA THR A 228 -0.57 -35.15 -4.89
C THR A 228 -1.53 -33.97 -4.62
N THR A 229 -2.41 -33.63 -5.57
CA THR A 229 -3.12 -32.34 -5.49
C THR A 229 -4.61 -32.37 -5.16
N THR A 230 -5.29 -33.51 -5.12
CA THR A 230 -6.76 -33.52 -5.13
C THR A 230 -7.45 -33.16 -3.82
N GLU A 231 -6.82 -33.34 -2.67
CA GLU A 231 -7.45 -33.04 -1.36
C GLU A 231 -7.03 -31.69 -0.76
N ILE A 232 -5.85 -31.21 -1.08
CA ILE A 232 -5.31 -29.93 -0.58
C ILE A 232 -6.07 -28.73 -1.19
N THR A 233 -6.70 -28.92 -2.35
CA THR A 233 -7.42 -27.88 -3.10
C THR A 233 -8.70 -27.38 -2.43
N LYS A 234 -9.18 -28.03 -1.39
CA LYS A 234 -10.43 -27.65 -0.67
C LYS A 234 -10.21 -26.70 0.52
N GLY A 235 -8.96 -26.36 0.84
CA GLY A 235 -8.63 -25.51 1.98
C GLY A 235 -8.58 -24.01 1.68
N SER A 236 -8.43 -23.22 2.73
CA SER A 236 -8.34 -21.74 2.71
C SER A 236 -7.22 -21.16 1.83
N PHE A 237 -6.31 -21.99 1.32
CA PHE A 237 -5.16 -21.57 0.50
C PHE A 237 -5.55 -21.05 -0.88
N ASN A 238 -6.74 -21.42 -1.37
CA ASN A 238 -7.26 -20.93 -2.65
C ASN A 238 -7.77 -19.48 -2.61
N GLU A 239 -7.68 -18.85 -1.46
CA GLU A 239 -8.13 -17.48 -1.26
C GLU A 239 -6.98 -16.45 -1.23
N ILE A 240 -5.72 -16.91 -1.26
CA ILE A 240 -4.52 -16.03 -1.32
C ILE A 240 -4.22 -15.72 -2.78
N TYR A 241 -4.45 -14.47 -3.19
CA TYR A 241 -4.17 -14.00 -4.53
C TYR A 241 -2.83 -13.25 -4.62
N LEU A 242 -2.34 -13.04 -5.84
CA LEU A 242 -1.15 -12.22 -6.08
C LEU A 242 -1.26 -10.83 -5.44
N ASP A 243 -2.44 -10.23 -5.49
CA ASP A 243 -2.73 -8.93 -4.88
C ASP A 243 -2.46 -8.90 -3.38
N ASP A 244 -2.85 -9.98 -2.67
CA ASP A 244 -2.67 -10.09 -1.22
C ASP A 244 -1.18 -10.11 -0.85
N VAL A 245 -0.39 -10.94 -1.55
CA VAL A 245 1.04 -11.08 -1.24
C VAL A 245 1.88 -9.90 -1.71
N ALA A 246 1.48 -9.26 -2.82
CA ALA A 246 2.16 -8.08 -3.34
C ALA A 246 2.11 -6.89 -2.39
N SER A 247 1.01 -6.76 -1.65
CA SER A 247 0.77 -5.64 -0.73
C SER A 247 1.81 -5.48 0.38
N GLY A 248 2.57 -6.54 0.70
CA GLY A 248 3.60 -6.52 1.75
C GLY A 248 5.04 -6.30 1.29
N LEU A 249 5.28 -6.26 -0.01
CA LEU A 249 6.64 -6.23 -0.55
C LEU A 249 7.43 -5.01 -0.10
N TYR A 250 6.82 -3.82 -0.13
CA TYR A 250 7.45 -2.59 0.33
C TYR A 250 7.92 -2.72 1.78
N ASP A 251 7.03 -3.15 2.66
CA ASP A 251 7.29 -3.26 4.09
C ASP A 251 8.39 -4.29 4.38
N LEU A 252 8.36 -5.44 3.68
CA LEU A 252 9.42 -6.46 3.77
C LEU A 252 10.78 -5.94 3.28
N ARG A 253 10.80 -5.21 2.15
CA ARG A 253 12.02 -4.59 1.61
C ARG A 253 12.57 -3.53 2.57
N ALA A 254 11.70 -2.72 3.21
CA ALA A 254 12.10 -1.74 4.20
C ALA A 254 12.73 -2.40 5.45
N ILE A 255 12.14 -3.49 5.94
CA ILE A 255 12.70 -4.29 7.03
C ILE A 255 14.07 -4.87 6.61
N GLY A 256 14.15 -5.50 5.42
CA GLY A 256 15.38 -6.07 4.90
C GLY A 256 16.50 -5.05 4.76
N ALA A 257 16.21 -3.86 4.26
CA ALA A 257 17.18 -2.77 4.09
C ALA A 257 17.73 -2.24 5.42
N SER A 258 17.02 -2.41 6.53
CA SER A 258 17.45 -1.98 7.87
C SER A 258 18.29 -3.02 8.60
N LEU A 259 18.34 -4.27 8.10
CA LEU A 259 19.08 -5.35 8.71
C LEU A 259 20.51 -5.35 8.17
N GLY A 260 21.50 -5.17 9.06
CA GLY A 260 22.91 -5.30 8.73
C GLY A 260 23.41 -6.76 8.81
N GLY A 261 24.34 -7.12 7.92
CA GLY A 261 25.03 -8.40 7.97
C GLY A 261 24.21 -9.62 7.54
N SER A 262 24.69 -10.83 7.87
CA SER A 262 24.05 -12.11 7.54
C SER A 262 23.41 -12.72 8.78
N SER A 263 22.26 -12.19 9.21
CA SER A 263 21.51 -12.74 10.35
C SER A 263 20.43 -13.73 9.87
N PRO A 264 20.00 -14.69 10.71
CA PRO A 264 18.86 -15.56 10.39
C PRO A 264 17.60 -14.77 9.99
N LEU A 265 17.37 -13.61 10.60
CA LEU A 265 16.26 -12.72 10.27
C LEU A 265 16.36 -12.18 8.83
N MET A 266 17.56 -11.80 8.40
CA MET A 266 17.81 -11.37 7.01
C MET A 266 17.48 -12.48 6.01
N TYR A 267 17.86 -13.72 6.29
CA TYR A 267 17.53 -14.86 5.43
C TYR A 267 16.01 -15.10 5.34
N LEU A 268 15.31 -14.96 6.47
CA LEU A 268 13.86 -15.10 6.50
C LEU A 268 13.15 -14.01 5.68
N VAL A 269 13.55 -12.76 5.85
CA VAL A 269 13.02 -11.62 5.08
C VAL A 269 13.28 -11.78 3.58
N ASN A 270 14.53 -12.06 3.22
CA ASN A 270 14.91 -12.23 1.81
C ASN A 270 14.27 -13.48 1.19
N GLY A 271 14.12 -14.56 1.94
CA GLY A 271 13.39 -15.75 1.51
C GLY A 271 11.92 -15.44 1.21
N THR A 272 11.28 -14.68 2.09
CA THR A 272 9.89 -14.23 1.91
C THR A 272 9.73 -13.37 0.65
N ILE A 273 10.59 -12.36 0.46
CA ILE A 273 10.58 -11.49 -0.72
C ILE A 273 10.77 -12.32 -2.00
N LYS A 274 11.79 -13.18 -2.03
CA LYS A 274 12.11 -14.03 -3.19
C LYS A 274 10.97 -15.00 -3.53
N SER A 275 10.27 -15.54 -2.53
CA SER A 275 9.11 -16.40 -2.75
C SER A 275 7.98 -15.65 -3.45
N ILE A 276 7.67 -14.43 -3.00
CA ILE A 276 6.64 -13.57 -3.61
C ILE A 276 7.03 -13.20 -5.06
N GLU A 277 8.27 -12.78 -5.28
CA GLU A 277 8.77 -12.45 -6.63
C GLU A 277 8.81 -13.67 -7.57
N ALA A 278 9.17 -14.85 -7.04
CA ALA A 278 9.17 -16.09 -7.81
C ALA A 278 7.74 -16.54 -8.19
N TYR A 279 6.73 -16.09 -7.46
CA TYR A 279 5.34 -16.42 -7.76
C TYR A 279 4.88 -15.84 -9.11
N VAL A 280 5.36 -14.68 -9.50
CA VAL A 280 5.13 -14.10 -10.86
C VAL A 280 5.65 -15.05 -11.94
N LYS A 281 6.84 -15.63 -11.76
CA LYS A 281 7.39 -16.64 -12.67
C LYS A 281 6.50 -17.87 -12.74
N HIS A 282 6.01 -18.32 -11.59
CA HIS A 282 5.09 -19.46 -11.51
C HIS A 282 3.82 -19.21 -12.33
N LEU A 283 3.21 -18.05 -12.28
CA LEU A 283 2.02 -17.70 -13.08
C LEU A 283 2.30 -17.75 -14.59
N ILE A 284 3.50 -17.38 -15.02
CA ILE A 284 3.90 -17.45 -16.41
C ILE A 284 4.03 -18.92 -16.85
N ASP A 285 4.65 -19.76 -16.04
CA ASP A 285 4.80 -21.18 -16.30
C ASP A 285 3.43 -21.88 -16.34
N GLU A 286 2.48 -21.47 -15.48
CA GLU A 286 1.09 -21.92 -15.53
C GLU A 286 0.39 -21.56 -16.84
N THR A 287 0.53 -20.32 -17.27
CA THR A 287 -0.02 -19.85 -18.54
C THR A 287 0.51 -20.68 -19.70
N ARG A 288 1.81 -20.97 -19.71
CA ARG A 288 2.44 -21.84 -20.71
C ARG A 288 1.93 -23.28 -20.69
N MET A 289 1.80 -23.85 -19.49
CA MET A 289 1.26 -25.21 -19.34
C MET A 289 -0.17 -25.29 -19.85
N MET A 290 -0.98 -24.25 -19.60
CA MET A 290 -2.36 -24.17 -20.10
C MET A 290 -2.41 -24.12 -21.62
N LEU A 291 -1.59 -23.28 -22.26
CA LEU A 291 -1.48 -23.24 -23.72
C LEU A 291 -1.16 -24.63 -24.26
N LYS A 292 -0.15 -25.30 -23.69
CA LYS A 292 0.26 -26.65 -24.13
C LYS A 292 -0.84 -27.69 -23.90
N LYS A 293 -1.48 -27.71 -22.73
CA LYS A 293 -2.52 -28.69 -22.36
C LYS A 293 -3.75 -28.59 -23.25
N ARG A 294 -4.05 -27.40 -23.77
CA ARG A 294 -5.21 -27.15 -24.66
C ARG A 294 -4.86 -27.04 -26.13
N ASP A 295 -3.62 -27.36 -26.49
CA ASP A 295 -3.10 -27.24 -27.86
C ASP A 295 -3.32 -25.86 -28.51
N LEU A 296 -3.16 -24.80 -27.69
CA LEU A 296 -3.37 -23.43 -28.12
C LEU A 296 -2.07 -22.82 -28.63
N LYS A 297 -2.14 -22.14 -29.79
CA LYS A 297 -1.01 -21.40 -30.34
C LYS A 297 -0.90 -20.02 -29.69
N ALA A 298 0.28 -19.68 -29.18
CA ALA A 298 0.55 -18.39 -28.58
C ALA A 298 0.20 -17.19 -29.49
N SER A 299 0.39 -17.32 -30.79
CA SER A 299 0.04 -16.31 -31.80
C SER A 299 -1.48 -16.12 -32.01
N ARG A 300 -2.30 -17.09 -31.58
CA ARG A 300 -3.77 -17.05 -31.67
C ARG A 300 -4.42 -16.91 -30.29
N THR A 301 -3.65 -16.62 -29.26
CA THR A 301 -4.13 -16.41 -27.88
C THR A 301 -3.87 -14.98 -27.50
N LYS A 302 -4.88 -14.37 -26.92
CA LYS A 302 -4.80 -13.07 -26.22
C LYS A 302 -4.82 -13.34 -24.74
N VAL A 303 -3.89 -12.76 -23.97
CA VAL A 303 -3.87 -12.83 -22.52
C VAL A 303 -4.22 -11.47 -21.94
N THR A 304 -5.21 -11.42 -21.06
CA THR A 304 -5.57 -10.24 -20.30
C THR A 304 -5.18 -10.43 -18.83
N ILE A 305 -4.40 -9.51 -18.30
CA ILE A 305 -4.12 -9.44 -16.88
C ILE A 305 -5.21 -8.59 -16.23
N ALA A 306 -6.07 -9.23 -15.46
CA ALA A 306 -7.12 -8.58 -14.71
C ALA A 306 -6.62 -8.26 -13.30
N TRP A 307 -6.24 -7.01 -13.09
CA TRP A 307 -5.75 -6.53 -11.80
C TRP A 307 -6.24 -5.12 -11.53
N THR A 308 -7.30 -5.00 -10.74
CA THR A 308 -7.82 -3.71 -10.30
C THR A 308 -6.95 -3.19 -9.17
N MET A 309 -6.11 -2.23 -9.50
CA MET A 309 -5.19 -1.60 -8.55
C MET A 309 -5.56 -0.15 -8.34
N ASP A 310 -5.35 0.31 -7.12
CA ASP A 310 -5.41 1.73 -6.80
C ASP A 310 -4.10 2.41 -7.23
N GLN A 311 -4.17 3.23 -8.26
CA GLN A 311 -3.00 3.95 -8.79
C GLN A 311 -2.45 5.00 -7.82
N ASN A 312 -3.24 5.38 -6.82
CA ASN A 312 -2.87 6.37 -5.81
C ASN A 312 -2.52 5.75 -4.45
N GLU A 313 -2.41 4.41 -4.35
CA GLU A 313 -1.81 3.77 -3.17
C GLU A 313 -0.46 4.40 -2.80
N MET A 314 -0.16 4.48 -1.50
CA MET A 314 1.15 4.95 -1.03
C MET A 314 2.30 4.12 -1.60
N ARG A 315 2.15 2.80 -1.67
CA ARG A 315 3.16 1.84 -2.14
C ARG A 315 3.03 1.53 -3.62
N GLY A 316 4.16 1.40 -4.32
CA GLY A 316 4.19 1.14 -5.76
C GLY A 316 4.47 -0.30 -6.18
N ASP A 317 4.64 -1.22 -5.22
CA ASP A 317 5.12 -2.59 -5.50
C ASP A 317 4.19 -3.41 -6.42
N LYS A 318 2.88 -3.22 -6.34
CA LYS A 318 1.92 -3.89 -7.23
C LYS A 318 2.12 -3.48 -8.68
N LEU A 319 2.36 -2.19 -8.93
CA LEU A 319 2.63 -1.67 -10.27
C LEU A 319 3.94 -2.23 -10.84
N ASP A 320 4.96 -2.38 -10.00
CA ASP A 320 6.24 -2.99 -10.35
C ASP A 320 6.04 -4.47 -10.75
N LEU A 321 5.34 -5.25 -9.93
CA LEU A 321 5.04 -6.64 -10.23
C LEU A 321 4.17 -6.81 -11.48
N LEU A 322 3.20 -5.93 -11.70
CA LEU A 322 2.41 -5.93 -12.92
C LEU A 322 3.28 -5.73 -14.17
N SER A 323 4.16 -4.73 -14.13
CA SER A 323 5.08 -4.45 -15.23
C SER A 323 5.98 -5.65 -15.54
N ILE A 324 6.47 -6.34 -14.51
CA ILE A 324 7.28 -7.55 -14.65
C ILE A 324 6.45 -8.68 -15.25
N LEU A 325 5.23 -8.92 -14.79
CA LEU A 325 4.32 -9.95 -15.29
C LEU A 325 3.99 -9.71 -16.76
N GLU A 326 3.60 -8.48 -17.10
CA GLU A 326 3.26 -8.08 -18.47
C GLU A 326 4.45 -8.23 -19.43
N ALA A 327 5.62 -7.73 -19.07
CA ALA A 327 6.82 -7.83 -19.89
C ALA A 327 7.18 -9.31 -20.19
N ARG A 328 7.17 -10.15 -19.16
CA ARG A 328 7.50 -11.57 -19.32
C ARG A 328 6.46 -12.36 -20.07
N LEU A 329 5.17 -12.03 -19.97
CA LEU A 329 4.13 -12.67 -20.79
C LEU A 329 4.28 -12.28 -22.25
N LYS A 330 4.64 -11.04 -22.57
CA LYS A 330 4.92 -10.56 -23.93
C LYS A 330 6.08 -11.29 -24.62
N ASP A 331 7.00 -11.86 -23.85
CA ASP A 331 8.10 -12.70 -24.43
C ASP A 331 7.58 -13.97 -25.10
N TYR A 332 6.35 -14.42 -24.77
CA TYR A 332 5.79 -15.69 -25.26
C TYR A 332 4.49 -15.53 -26.01
N ILE A 333 3.73 -14.50 -25.75
CA ILE A 333 2.36 -14.29 -26.22
C ILE A 333 2.32 -12.99 -27.02
N GLY A 334 1.83 -13.08 -28.27
CA GLY A 334 1.84 -11.93 -29.16
C GLY A 334 0.94 -10.78 -28.74
N GLU A 335 -0.08 -11.05 -27.91
CA GLU A 335 -1.01 -10.03 -27.43
C GLU A 335 -1.26 -10.19 -25.93
N VAL A 336 -0.77 -9.22 -25.16
CA VAL A 336 -0.96 -9.12 -23.72
C VAL A 336 -1.48 -7.72 -23.41
N GLU A 337 -2.60 -7.66 -22.70
CA GLU A 337 -3.16 -6.39 -22.23
C GLU A 337 -3.44 -6.44 -20.71
N THR A 338 -3.53 -5.29 -20.10
CA THR A 338 -3.96 -5.15 -18.71
C THR A 338 -5.30 -4.43 -18.66
N GLN A 339 -6.24 -4.95 -17.86
CA GLN A 339 -7.53 -4.33 -17.62
C GLN A 339 -7.74 -4.05 -16.13
N HIS A 340 -8.41 -2.93 -15.85
CA HIS A 340 -8.73 -2.46 -14.49
C HIS A 340 -10.24 -2.21 -14.39
N GLY A 341 -10.86 -2.69 -13.32
CA GLY A 341 -12.24 -2.35 -12.94
C GLY A 341 -13.34 -3.12 -13.67
N SER A 342 -13.64 -2.85 -14.92
CA SER A 342 -14.67 -3.57 -15.68
C SER A 342 -14.04 -4.59 -16.62
N PHE A 343 -14.50 -5.84 -16.52
CA PHE A 343 -13.98 -6.95 -17.33
C PHE A 343 -15.08 -7.42 -18.29
N ASP A 344 -15.24 -6.69 -19.40
CA ASP A 344 -16.16 -7.06 -20.47
C ASP A 344 -15.35 -7.66 -21.63
N PHE A 345 -15.51 -8.96 -21.83
CA PHE A 345 -14.82 -9.69 -22.90
C PHE A 345 -15.76 -9.92 -24.06
N TYR A 346 -15.41 -9.36 -25.20
CA TYR A 346 -16.14 -9.58 -26.44
C TYR A 346 -15.54 -10.75 -27.22
N PRO A 347 -16.36 -11.58 -27.88
CA PRO A 347 -15.86 -12.65 -28.74
C PRO A 347 -14.90 -12.10 -29.80
N THR A 348 -13.75 -12.72 -29.91
CA THR A 348 -12.71 -12.42 -30.90
C THR A 348 -12.33 -13.69 -31.65
N GLU A 349 -11.62 -13.57 -32.79
CA GLU A 349 -11.06 -14.71 -33.47
C GLU A 349 -9.96 -15.42 -32.69
N LYS A 350 -9.46 -14.82 -31.64
CA LYS A 350 -8.41 -15.33 -30.75
C LYS A 350 -9.02 -15.97 -29.51
N THR A 351 -8.40 -17.04 -29.05
CA THR A 351 -8.72 -17.61 -27.74
C THR A 351 -8.34 -16.63 -26.64
N MET A 352 -9.28 -16.32 -25.77
CA MET A 352 -9.06 -15.40 -24.66
C MET A 352 -8.68 -16.14 -23.40
N MET A 353 -7.59 -15.71 -22.78
CA MET A 353 -7.13 -16.21 -21.49
C MET A 353 -7.02 -15.00 -20.52
N VAL A 354 -7.54 -15.14 -19.32
CA VAL A 354 -7.54 -14.06 -18.32
C VAL A 354 -6.86 -14.54 -17.06
N ILE A 355 -5.91 -13.75 -16.57
CA ILE A 355 -5.24 -13.97 -15.27
C ILE A 355 -5.88 -13.05 -14.26
N ALA A 356 -6.67 -13.58 -13.32
CA ALA A 356 -7.31 -12.82 -12.26
C ALA A 356 -6.36 -12.69 -11.05
N CYS A 357 -5.84 -11.49 -10.81
CA CYS A 357 -4.82 -11.23 -9.79
C CYS A 357 -5.38 -10.96 -8.40
N SER A 358 -6.68 -10.64 -8.28
CA SER A 358 -7.37 -10.48 -6.99
C SER A 358 -8.67 -11.32 -6.92
N LYS A 359 -9.15 -11.57 -5.71
CA LYS A 359 -10.44 -12.25 -5.48
C LYS A 359 -11.62 -11.44 -6.03
N ALA A 360 -11.55 -10.11 -5.94
CA ALA A 360 -12.57 -9.21 -6.46
C ALA A 360 -12.65 -9.29 -7.99
N ASP A 361 -11.50 -9.23 -8.66
CA ASP A 361 -11.40 -9.33 -10.13
C ASP A 361 -11.93 -10.68 -10.60
N PHE A 362 -11.50 -11.77 -9.97
CA PHE A 362 -12.00 -13.10 -10.28
C PHE A 362 -13.52 -13.20 -10.20
N ASN A 363 -14.10 -12.73 -9.09
CA ASN A 363 -15.56 -12.75 -8.90
C ASN A 363 -16.30 -11.90 -9.94
N ASN A 364 -15.75 -10.74 -10.33
CA ASN A 364 -16.30 -9.88 -11.35
C ASN A 364 -16.27 -10.54 -12.74
N ILE A 365 -15.16 -11.19 -13.09
CA ILE A 365 -15.01 -11.92 -14.35
C ILE A 365 -16.04 -13.02 -14.44
N VAL A 366 -16.15 -13.88 -13.42
CA VAL A 366 -17.07 -15.02 -13.40
C VAL A 366 -18.53 -14.55 -13.51
N LYS A 367 -18.92 -13.50 -12.76
CA LYS A 367 -20.30 -12.98 -12.80
C LYS A 367 -20.72 -12.43 -14.16
N ARG A 368 -19.80 -11.80 -14.90
CA ARG A 368 -20.10 -11.14 -16.18
C ARG A 368 -19.99 -12.07 -17.38
N ASN A 369 -19.21 -13.14 -17.29
CA ASN A 369 -18.83 -13.97 -18.43
C ASN A 369 -19.26 -15.44 -18.26
N ILE A 370 -20.43 -15.71 -17.67
CA ILE A 370 -20.95 -17.05 -17.37
C ILE A 370 -21.05 -17.96 -18.62
N ASN A 371 -21.24 -17.39 -19.80
CA ASN A 371 -21.48 -18.11 -21.07
C ASN A 371 -20.35 -17.93 -22.09
N SER A 372 -19.16 -17.50 -21.68
CA SER A 372 -18.05 -17.23 -22.61
C SER A 372 -17.03 -18.39 -22.62
N ASP A 373 -16.45 -18.68 -23.78
CA ASP A 373 -15.31 -19.62 -23.95
C ASP A 373 -14.01 -19.04 -23.37
N LEU A 374 -14.10 -18.41 -22.20
CA LEU A 374 -13.02 -17.71 -21.55
C LEU A 374 -12.23 -18.65 -20.65
N ILE A 375 -10.91 -18.70 -20.83
CA ILE A 375 -10.02 -19.44 -19.95
C ILE A 375 -9.59 -18.53 -18.81
N VAL A 376 -10.05 -18.78 -17.58
CA VAL A 376 -9.67 -17.98 -16.42
C VAL A 376 -8.64 -18.72 -15.56
N ILE A 377 -7.49 -18.06 -15.36
CA ILE A 377 -6.43 -18.50 -14.44
C ILE A 377 -6.55 -17.67 -13.17
N ARG A 378 -6.74 -18.31 -12.04
CA ARG A 378 -6.64 -17.64 -10.75
C ARG A 378 -5.17 -17.46 -10.39
N ALA A 379 -4.76 -16.26 -10.06
CA ALA A 379 -3.44 -15.99 -9.50
C ALA A 379 -3.39 -16.40 -8.01
N THR A 380 -3.64 -17.70 -7.73
CA THR A 380 -3.62 -18.33 -6.40
C THR A 380 -2.57 -19.44 -6.37
N PRO A 381 -2.05 -19.85 -5.19
CA PRO A 381 -1.00 -20.86 -5.07
C PRO A 381 -1.32 -22.18 -5.77
N ILE A 382 -2.60 -22.54 -5.82
CA ILE A 382 -3.11 -23.68 -6.58
C ILE A 382 -4.08 -23.11 -7.61
N SER A 383 -3.56 -22.76 -8.79
CA SER A 383 -4.42 -22.27 -9.86
C SER A 383 -5.37 -23.36 -10.33
N GLN A 384 -6.64 -23.16 -10.07
CA GLN A 384 -7.70 -23.92 -10.69
C GLN A 384 -8.16 -23.15 -11.92
N THR A 385 -8.09 -23.81 -13.08
CA THR A 385 -8.72 -23.30 -14.29
C THR A 385 -10.20 -23.57 -14.16
N LEU A 386 -11.00 -22.53 -14.21
CA LEU A 386 -12.43 -22.66 -14.48
C LEU A 386 -12.65 -22.65 -15.99
N LEU A 387 -13.44 -23.58 -16.43
CA LEU A 387 -13.99 -23.69 -17.77
C LEU A 387 -15.27 -22.90 -17.85
#